data_9f9756999f030386c6e79db386c4be22
#
_entry.id   9f9756999f030386c6e79db386c4be22
#
_cell.length_a   1.000
_cell.length_b   1.000
_cell.length_c   1.000
_cell.angle_alpha   90.00
_cell.angle_beta   90.00
_cell.angle_gamma   90.00
#
_symmetry.space_group_name_H-M   'P 1'
#
loop_
_entity.id
_entity.type
_entity.pdbx_description
1 polymer ?
#
loop_
_entity_poly.entity_id
_entity_poly.type
_entity_poly.pdbx_seq_one_letter_code
_entity_poly.pdbx_strand_id
1 'polypeptide(L)'
;MKLTKRYLLKTLSKAAVIALFSTTATFSVADGISAKLDAWLMENSLGSHATGQENWDEIVAAAKEEGEVSVYTASGRIAKLVDHFEALYPGIKLTVYDLGSVKTIEKTVREQDAGIFTADVITTGNSGQVMYELLGKNRIFNYVPSHYVDRIPSENRDPLLIRVNEAMVFFYNKEVHPDGAPISNVWELTQEKYRGRVGIKNPMSSGSSLMGLATLVQEPEEMAAAYKRLTGEDIVLSDGVPDAGYEFVKRMLENDIVIYKSGSKLADAAGKAGQDDALIAMGNMTYISRNDSKGNVNAIVSDLDPVARLVYPNFMSIGAHAPNPNAAKVLIAYLLGSTDINLDTKLDKPYIEGASFDLLQGLAPYHDAGSVSPRSDVPLPQGGEIWDEMKGWNVSAKFMWEQGPKLRDFWVIYSSQ
;
A
#
# COMPACT_ATOMS: atom_id res chain seq x y z
N MET A 1 64.45 42.63 28.39
CA MET A 1 63.65 42.44 29.59
C MET A 1 62.18 42.51 29.23
N LYS A 2 61.40 41.51 29.63
CA LYS A 2 59.99 41.23 29.43
C LYS A 2 59.64 40.26 28.28
N LEU A 3 59.41 39.02 28.77
CA LEU A 3 58.84 37.89 28.07
C LEU A 3 57.37 38.12 27.77
N THR A 4 56.94 37.72 26.58
CA THR A 4 55.52 37.57 26.27
C THR A 4 55.24 36.12 25.93
N LYS A 5 54.44 35.50 26.78
CA LYS A 5 53.96 34.08 26.63
C LYS A 5 52.93 34.07 25.51
N ARG A 6 53.14 33.22 24.52
CA ARG A 6 52.16 32.79 23.53
C ARG A 6 51.34 31.64 24.09
N TYR A 7 50.02 31.80 24.26
CA TYR A 7 49.07 30.72 24.51
C TYR A 7 48.68 30.10 23.19
N LEU A 8 49.03 28.80 23.01
CA LEU A 8 48.45 27.96 21.98
C LEU A 8 47.07 27.50 22.42
N LEU A 9 46.01 27.94 21.73
CA LEU A 9 44.71 27.29 21.82
C LEU A 9 44.71 26.05 20.93
N LYS A 10 44.58 24.89 21.53
CA LYS A 10 44.24 23.63 20.88
C LYS A 10 42.74 23.60 20.66
N THR A 11 42.29 23.74 19.43
CA THR A 11 40.90 23.41 19.00
C THR A 11 40.79 21.91 18.89
N LEU A 12 40.08 21.31 19.86
CA LEU A 12 39.58 19.94 19.78
C LEU A 12 38.30 19.92 18.95
N SER A 13 38.38 19.43 17.72
CA SER A 13 37.22 19.12 16.93
C SER A 13 36.57 17.86 17.50
N LYS A 14 35.37 17.99 18.08
CA LYS A 14 34.53 16.85 18.43
C LYS A 14 33.85 16.38 17.15
N ALA A 15 34.39 15.35 16.52
CA ALA A 15 33.65 14.56 15.54
C ALA A 15 32.62 13.73 16.31
N ALA A 16 31.35 14.12 16.20
CA ALA A 16 30.25 13.29 16.65
C ALA A 16 30.07 12.16 15.63
N VAL A 17 30.50 10.95 16.01
CA VAL A 17 30.15 9.72 15.30
C VAL A 17 28.69 9.43 15.63
N ILE A 18 27.80 9.75 14.68
CA ILE A 18 26.43 9.24 14.72
C ILE A 18 26.51 7.78 14.30
N ALA A 19 26.49 6.88 15.27
CA ALA A 19 26.26 5.47 15.03
C ALA A 19 24.78 5.29 14.66
N LEU A 20 24.48 5.19 13.36
CA LEU A 20 23.21 4.65 12.90
C LEU A 20 23.16 3.18 13.35
N PHE A 21 22.42 2.91 14.41
CA PHE A 21 21.95 1.56 14.70
C PHE A 21 20.87 1.22 13.66
N SER A 22 21.29 0.61 12.55
CA SER A 22 20.36 -0.18 11.73
C SER A 22 19.91 -1.37 12.58
N THR A 23 18.78 -1.23 13.28
CA THR A 23 18.10 -2.39 13.85
C THR A 23 17.53 -3.18 12.69
N THR A 24 18.30 -4.13 12.17
CA THR A 24 17.76 -5.24 11.42
C THR A 24 16.81 -5.96 12.36
N ALA A 25 15.51 -5.79 12.15
CA ALA A 25 14.50 -6.60 12.83
C ALA A 25 14.72 -8.04 12.38
N THR A 26 15.46 -8.81 13.16
CA THR A 26 15.50 -10.26 13.01
C THR A 26 14.14 -10.77 13.41
N PHE A 27 13.31 -11.07 12.41
CA PHE A 27 12.07 -11.80 12.63
C PHE A 27 12.45 -13.18 13.21
N SER A 28 12.15 -13.39 14.48
CA SER A 28 12.27 -14.68 15.10
C SER A 28 11.21 -15.59 14.46
N VAL A 29 11.63 -16.54 13.64
CA VAL A 29 10.80 -17.61 13.13
C VAL A 29 10.49 -18.52 14.33
N ALA A 30 9.33 -18.34 14.94
CA ALA A 30 8.98 -18.97 16.22
C ALA A 30 8.46 -20.41 16.08
N ASP A 31 8.03 -20.84 14.89
CA ASP A 31 7.63 -22.22 14.62
C ASP A 31 8.47 -22.76 13.46
N GLY A 32 9.23 -23.83 13.73
CA GLY A 32 10.08 -24.48 12.72
C GLY A 32 9.27 -24.90 11.51
N ILE A 33 9.84 -24.68 10.31
CA ILE A 33 9.26 -25.15 9.05
C ILE A 33 9.12 -26.67 9.11
N SER A 34 7.92 -27.22 8.79
CA SER A 34 7.74 -28.67 8.76
C SER A 34 8.64 -29.30 7.68
N ALA A 35 9.08 -30.54 7.88
CA ALA A 35 9.92 -31.24 6.89
C ALA A 35 9.26 -31.31 5.50
N LYS A 36 7.92 -31.41 5.45
CA LYS A 36 7.17 -31.41 4.19
C LYS A 36 7.23 -30.05 3.49
N LEU A 37 7.09 -28.97 4.26
CA LEU A 37 7.18 -27.61 3.71
C LEU A 37 8.62 -27.31 3.27
N ASP A 38 9.62 -27.69 4.05
CA ASP A 38 11.02 -27.51 3.71
C ASP A 38 11.41 -28.24 2.41
N ALA A 39 10.96 -29.48 2.23
CA ALA A 39 11.16 -30.23 0.99
C ALA A 39 10.50 -29.53 -0.20
N TRP A 40 9.29 -29.02 -0.04
CA TRP A 40 8.59 -28.26 -1.08
C TRP A 40 9.31 -26.94 -1.42
N LEU A 41 9.82 -26.22 -0.41
CA LEU A 41 10.61 -25.00 -0.62
C LEU A 41 11.91 -25.29 -1.39
N MET A 42 12.59 -26.38 -1.04
CA MET A 42 13.82 -26.82 -1.71
C MET A 42 13.55 -27.18 -3.17
N GLU A 43 12.52 -27.97 -3.45
CA GLU A 43 12.12 -28.37 -4.80
C GLU A 43 11.81 -27.15 -5.70
N ASN A 44 11.22 -26.09 -5.12
CA ASN A 44 10.80 -24.90 -5.84
C ASN A 44 11.76 -23.71 -5.72
N SER A 45 12.92 -23.89 -5.08
CA SER A 45 13.92 -22.83 -4.87
C SER A 45 13.31 -21.57 -4.22
N LEU A 46 12.56 -21.75 -3.14
CA LEU A 46 11.86 -20.69 -2.39
C LEU A 46 12.37 -20.60 -0.94
N GLY A 47 12.06 -19.49 -0.28
CA GLY A 47 12.43 -19.26 1.12
C GLY A 47 13.94 -19.34 1.34
N SER A 48 14.38 -20.16 2.31
CA SER A 48 15.80 -20.37 2.61
C SER A 48 16.58 -21.08 1.49
N HIS A 49 15.89 -21.70 0.56
CA HIS A 49 16.45 -22.41 -0.59
C HIS A 49 16.49 -21.57 -1.87
N ALA A 50 16.11 -20.29 -1.82
CA ALA A 50 16.21 -19.40 -2.97
C ALA A 50 17.68 -19.15 -3.33
N THR A 51 18.07 -19.47 -4.58
CA THR A 51 19.46 -19.39 -5.04
C THR A 51 19.84 -18.03 -5.61
N GLY A 52 18.84 -17.18 -5.91
CA GLY A 52 19.02 -15.91 -6.61
C GLY A 52 19.43 -16.06 -8.09
N GLN A 53 19.59 -17.30 -8.58
CA GLN A 53 19.87 -17.62 -9.97
C GLN A 53 18.76 -18.50 -10.51
N GLU A 54 18.22 -18.12 -11.66
CA GLU A 54 17.09 -18.82 -12.28
C GLU A 54 17.33 -18.96 -13.79
N ASN A 55 16.91 -20.10 -14.33
CA ASN A 55 16.70 -20.25 -15.76
C ASN A 55 15.25 -19.94 -16.09
N TRP A 56 15.02 -18.75 -16.61
CA TRP A 56 13.66 -18.27 -16.88
C TRP A 56 12.90 -19.13 -17.89
N ASP A 57 13.61 -19.64 -18.91
CA ASP A 57 12.99 -20.50 -19.93
C ASP A 57 12.53 -21.84 -19.34
N GLU A 58 13.28 -22.42 -18.40
CA GLU A 58 12.88 -23.62 -17.67
C GLU A 58 11.67 -23.36 -16.78
N ILE A 59 11.62 -22.21 -16.08
CA ILE A 59 10.45 -21.81 -15.26
C ILE A 59 9.21 -21.70 -16.14
N VAL A 60 9.31 -21.01 -17.29
CA VAL A 60 8.18 -20.86 -18.21
C VAL A 60 7.74 -22.21 -18.79
N ALA A 61 8.69 -23.09 -19.13
CA ALA A 61 8.37 -24.43 -19.59
C ALA A 61 7.63 -25.26 -18.53
N ALA A 62 8.13 -25.29 -17.30
CA ALA A 62 7.48 -25.97 -16.17
C ALA A 62 6.10 -25.36 -15.86
N ALA A 63 5.95 -24.04 -15.91
CA ALA A 63 4.67 -23.37 -15.74
C ALA A 63 3.62 -23.78 -16.78
N LYS A 64 4.04 -24.04 -18.01
CA LYS A 64 3.16 -24.56 -19.08
C LYS A 64 2.75 -26.01 -18.83
N GLU A 65 3.62 -26.81 -18.22
CA GLU A 65 3.30 -28.18 -17.78
C GLU A 65 2.32 -28.18 -16.60
N GLU A 66 2.45 -27.22 -15.66
CA GLU A 66 1.48 -26.99 -14.59
C GLU A 66 0.10 -26.59 -15.13
N GLY A 67 0.05 -25.82 -16.21
CA GLY A 67 -1.13 -25.54 -17.02
C GLY A 67 -2.09 -24.51 -16.48
N GLU A 68 -1.95 -24.09 -15.21
CA GLU A 68 -2.82 -23.09 -14.59
C GLU A 68 -2.11 -22.32 -13.48
N VAL A 69 -2.67 -21.18 -13.12
CA VAL A 69 -2.28 -20.42 -11.94
C VAL A 69 -3.51 -19.75 -11.31
N SER A 70 -3.60 -19.80 -10.00
CA SER A 70 -4.65 -19.13 -9.25
C SER A 70 -4.12 -17.98 -8.41
N VAL A 71 -4.86 -16.86 -8.36
CA VAL A 71 -4.50 -15.72 -7.54
C VAL A 71 -5.63 -15.30 -6.62
N TYR A 72 -5.34 -15.18 -5.31
CA TYR A 72 -6.19 -14.49 -4.36
C TYR A 72 -5.78 -13.03 -4.30
N THR A 73 -6.72 -12.14 -4.56
CA THR A 73 -6.43 -10.72 -4.71
C THR A 73 -7.40 -9.80 -3.95
N ALA A 74 -6.87 -8.66 -3.54
CA ALA A 74 -7.67 -7.57 -2.99
C ALA A 74 -8.20 -6.59 -4.07
N SER A 75 -7.91 -6.86 -5.36
CA SER A 75 -8.23 -5.92 -6.45
C SER A 75 -8.72 -6.64 -7.70
N GLY A 76 -9.91 -6.29 -8.15
CA GLY A 76 -10.49 -6.78 -9.41
C GLY A 76 -9.75 -6.35 -10.68
N ARG A 77 -8.68 -5.54 -10.59
CA ARG A 77 -7.88 -5.16 -11.75
C ARG A 77 -7.16 -6.35 -12.38
N ILE A 78 -6.75 -7.34 -11.57
CA ILE A 78 -6.12 -8.58 -12.10
C ILE A 78 -7.08 -9.34 -13.02
N ALA A 79 -8.38 -9.34 -12.75
CA ALA A 79 -9.36 -10.00 -13.61
C ALA A 79 -9.41 -9.43 -15.05
N LYS A 80 -8.98 -8.18 -15.25
CA LYS A 80 -8.88 -7.57 -16.57
C LYS A 80 -7.67 -8.04 -17.39
N LEU A 81 -6.77 -8.76 -16.73
CA LEU A 81 -5.50 -9.21 -17.31
C LEU A 81 -5.56 -10.63 -17.84
N VAL A 82 -6.63 -11.38 -17.57
CA VAL A 82 -6.73 -12.81 -17.88
C VAL A 82 -6.45 -13.08 -19.37
N ASP A 83 -7.18 -12.44 -20.26
CA ASP A 83 -7.04 -12.67 -21.70
C ASP A 83 -5.64 -12.31 -22.20
N HIS A 84 -5.06 -11.22 -21.70
CA HIS A 84 -3.72 -10.78 -22.09
C HIS A 84 -2.63 -11.72 -21.56
N PHE A 85 -2.76 -12.17 -20.30
CA PHE A 85 -1.82 -13.12 -19.69
C PHE A 85 -1.84 -14.46 -20.42
N GLU A 86 -3.03 -15.01 -20.69
CA GLU A 86 -3.20 -16.29 -21.39
C GLU A 86 -2.73 -16.22 -22.86
N ALA A 87 -2.87 -15.06 -23.51
CA ALA A 87 -2.33 -14.84 -24.86
C ALA A 87 -0.79 -14.77 -24.86
N LEU A 88 -0.18 -14.16 -23.84
CA LEU A 88 1.27 -14.03 -23.71
C LEU A 88 1.93 -15.35 -23.27
N TYR A 89 1.24 -16.12 -22.43
CA TYR A 89 1.71 -17.42 -21.91
C TYR A 89 0.74 -18.55 -22.29
N PRO A 90 0.65 -18.90 -23.59
CA PRO A 90 -0.27 -19.93 -24.03
C PRO A 90 0.05 -21.28 -23.35
N GLY A 91 -0.99 -21.91 -22.83
CA GLY A 91 -0.89 -23.13 -22.02
C GLY A 91 -0.96 -22.90 -20.51
N ILE A 92 -0.99 -21.65 -20.03
CA ILE A 92 -1.18 -21.33 -18.61
C ILE A 92 -2.52 -20.59 -18.44
N LYS A 93 -3.49 -21.19 -17.78
CA LYS A 93 -4.79 -20.60 -17.48
C LYS A 93 -4.70 -19.75 -16.20
N LEU A 94 -5.22 -18.53 -16.21
CA LEU A 94 -5.25 -17.65 -15.03
C LEU A 94 -6.64 -17.64 -14.38
N THR A 95 -6.73 -18.08 -13.13
CA THR A 95 -7.95 -18.01 -12.30
C THR A 95 -7.82 -16.93 -11.24
N VAL A 96 -8.72 -15.95 -11.24
CA VAL A 96 -8.68 -14.79 -10.34
C VAL A 96 -9.82 -14.84 -9.32
N TYR A 97 -9.47 -14.76 -8.04
CA TYR A 97 -10.42 -14.66 -6.94
C TYR A 97 -10.31 -13.25 -6.31
N ASP A 98 -11.17 -12.32 -6.74
CA ASP A 98 -11.28 -10.97 -6.14
C ASP A 98 -12.09 -11.03 -4.84
N LEU A 99 -11.40 -11.07 -3.73
CA LEU A 99 -11.98 -11.28 -2.39
C LEU A 99 -12.01 -10.00 -1.54
N GLY A 100 -11.18 -9.01 -1.88
CA GLY A 100 -10.86 -7.89 -1.00
C GLY A 100 -9.84 -8.29 0.08
N SER A 101 -9.13 -7.31 0.65
CA SER A 101 -7.93 -7.56 1.48
C SER A 101 -8.17 -8.43 2.71
N VAL A 102 -9.25 -8.18 3.46
CA VAL A 102 -9.56 -8.95 4.68
C VAL A 102 -9.86 -10.41 4.35
N LYS A 103 -10.77 -10.63 3.39
CA LYS A 103 -11.16 -12.00 3.02
C LYS A 103 -10.05 -12.79 2.34
N THR A 104 -9.14 -12.12 1.62
CA THR A 104 -7.94 -12.77 1.05
C THR A 104 -7.11 -13.41 2.16
N ILE A 105 -6.82 -12.68 3.23
CA ILE A 105 -6.04 -13.18 4.36
C ILE A 105 -6.81 -14.28 5.11
N GLU A 106 -8.07 -14.03 5.46
CA GLU A 106 -8.90 -14.98 6.19
C GLU A 106 -9.07 -16.31 5.45
N LYS A 107 -9.28 -16.25 4.13
CA LYS A 107 -9.41 -17.44 3.29
C LYS A 107 -8.11 -18.22 3.23
N THR A 108 -6.97 -17.53 3.00
CA THR A 108 -5.65 -18.16 2.99
C THR A 108 -5.37 -18.90 4.30
N VAL A 109 -5.56 -18.20 5.45
CA VAL A 109 -5.34 -18.80 6.77
C VAL A 109 -6.22 -20.03 6.97
N ARG A 110 -7.54 -19.89 6.78
CA ARG A 110 -8.49 -20.96 7.02
C ARG A 110 -8.27 -22.20 6.14
N GLU A 111 -7.93 -22.00 4.86
CA GLU A 111 -7.66 -23.11 3.95
C GLU A 111 -6.38 -23.84 4.32
N GLN A 112 -5.30 -23.11 4.58
CA GLN A 112 -4.03 -23.71 4.96
C GLN A 112 -4.12 -24.44 6.32
N ASP A 113 -4.88 -23.91 7.30
CA ASP A 113 -5.15 -24.59 8.56
C ASP A 113 -5.92 -25.92 8.36
N ALA A 114 -6.73 -25.98 7.31
CA ALA A 114 -7.44 -27.20 6.91
C ALA A 114 -6.60 -28.12 5.98
N GLY A 115 -5.34 -27.77 5.69
CA GLY A 115 -4.48 -28.51 4.76
C GLY A 115 -4.89 -28.36 3.30
N ILE A 116 -5.62 -27.29 2.96
CA ILE A 116 -6.06 -26.97 1.61
C ILE A 116 -5.17 -25.84 1.06
N PHE A 117 -4.60 -26.04 -0.11
CA PHE A 117 -3.68 -25.10 -0.76
C PHE A 117 -4.20 -24.80 -2.16
N THR A 118 -5.03 -23.77 -2.28
CA THR A 118 -5.67 -23.39 -3.55
C THR A 118 -4.94 -22.26 -4.24
N ALA A 119 -4.46 -21.26 -3.48
CA ALA A 119 -3.85 -20.07 -4.06
C ALA A 119 -2.37 -20.29 -4.36
N ASP A 120 -2.00 -20.10 -5.62
CA ASP A 120 -0.59 -20.05 -6.04
C ASP A 120 0.01 -18.70 -5.71
N VAL A 121 -0.69 -17.61 -6.03
CA VAL A 121 -0.27 -16.24 -5.74
C VAL A 121 -1.26 -15.56 -4.80
N ILE A 122 -0.73 -14.82 -3.82
CA ILE A 122 -1.52 -14.01 -2.90
C ILE A 122 -1.10 -12.57 -3.05
N THR A 123 -2.06 -11.69 -3.41
CA THR A 123 -1.82 -10.24 -3.51
C THR A 123 -2.76 -9.49 -2.59
N THR A 124 -2.21 -8.80 -1.58
CA THR A 124 -3.02 -8.07 -0.62
C THR A 124 -2.22 -6.98 0.11
N GLY A 125 -2.92 -5.98 0.65
CA GLY A 125 -2.41 -5.03 1.63
C GLY A 125 -2.66 -5.53 3.06
N ASN A 126 -2.73 -4.60 4.02
CA ASN A 126 -2.83 -4.88 5.45
C ASN A 126 -1.53 -5.46 6.02
N SER A 127 -0.50 -4.61 5.99
CA SER A 127 0.89 -4.97 6.31
C SER A 127 1.07 -5.74 7.61
N GLY A 128 0.32 -5.42 8.67
CA GLY A 128 0.42 -6.14 9.94
C GLY A 128 0.08 -7.63 9.80
N GLN A 129 -1.09 -7.96 9.24
CA GLN A 129 -1.49 -9.34 9.05
C GLN A 129 -0.64 -10.07 8.00
N VAL A 130 -0.25 -9.36 6.93
CA VAL A 130 0.63 -9.95 5.91
C VAL A 130 1.98 -10.35 6.51
N MET A 131 2.60 -9.46 7.30
CA MET A 131 3.93 -9.73 7.86
C MET A 131 3.91 -10.72 9.03
N TYR A 132 2.92 -10.64 9.92
CA TYR A 132 2.92 -11.44 11.15
C TYR A 132 2.05 -12.70 11.07
N GLU A 133 0.91 -12.67 10.36
CA GLU A 133 0.05 -13.84 10.23
C GLU A 133 0.38 -14.68 9.00
N LEU A 134 0.74 -14.07 7.85
CA LEU A 134 1.04 -14.84 6.66
C LEU A 134 2.54 -15.16 6.56
N LEU A 135 3.40 -14.18 6.48
CA LEU A 135 4.85 -14.38 6.30
C LEU A 135 5.48 -14.98 7.56
N GLY A 136 5.22 -14.41 8.73
CA GLY A 136 5.79 -14.86 10.00
C GLY A 136 5.36 -16.28 10.42
N LYS A 137 4.25 -16.79 9.87
CA LYS A 137 3.79 -18.18 10.07
C LYS A 137 4.04 -19.10 8.88
N ASN A 138 4.92 -18.71 7.98
CA ASN A 138 5.29 -19.49 6.80
C ASN A 138 4.10 -19.90 5.90
N ARG A 139 3.08 -19.03 5.83
CA ARG A 139 1.90 -19.24 4.97
C ARG A 139 2.10 -18.70 3.55
N ILE A 140 3.05 -17.80 3.41
CA ILE A 140 3.47 -17.21 2.13
C ILE A 140 4.98 -17.08 2.10
N PHE A 141 5.54 -17.05 0.89
CA PHE A 141 6.98 -16.90 0.66
C PHE A 141 7.24 -15.78 -0.33
N ASN A 142 8.29 -15.02 -0.03
CA ASN A 142 8.79 -13.99 -0.93
C ASN A 142 9.36 -14.63 -2.19
N TYR A 143 9.05 -14.01 -3.32
CA TYR A 143 9.67 -14.36 -4.59
C TYR A 143 9.90 -13.08 -5.41
N VAL A 144 11.15 -12.87 -5.81
CA VAL A 144 11.55 -11.78 -6.70
C VAL A 144 12.24 -12.40 -7.90
N PRO A 145 11.66 -12.32 -9.11
CA PRO A 145 12.30 -12.88 -10.30
C PRO A 145 13.69 -12.28 -10.48
N SER A 146 14.70 -13.10 -10.76
CA SER A 146 16.12 -12.70 -10.76
C SER A 146 16.41 -11.51 -11.67
N HIS A 147 15.73 -11.43 -12.82
CA HIS A 147 15.89 -10.34 -13.79
C HIS A 147 15.24 -9.00 -13.38
N TYR A 148 14.56 -8.96 -12.22
CA TYR A 148 14.04 -7.70 -11.63
C TYR A 148 14.81 -7.22 -10.40
N VAL A 149 15.71 -8.04 -9.84
CA VAL A 149 16.37 -7.73 -8.55
C VAL A 149 17.05 -6.37 -8.57
N ASP A 150 17.77 -6.05 -9.65
CA ASP A 150 18.50 -4.77 -9.77
C ASP A 150 17.57 -3.57 -10.10
N ARG A 151 16.31 -3.84 -10.44
CA ARG A 151 15.31 -2.83 -10.78
C ARG A 151 14.37 -2.49 -9.61
N ILE A 152 14.39 -3.28 -8.54
CA ILE A 152 13.55 -3.11 -7.38
C ILE A 152 14.42 -2.82 -6.16
N PRO A 153 14.35 -1.60 -5.59
CA PRO A 153 15.05 -1.27 -4.33
C PRO A 153 14.75 -2.28 -3.22
N SER A 154 15.71 -2.52 -2.33
CA SER A 154 15.58 -3.52 -1.27
C SER A 154 14.33 -3.32 -0.40
N GLU A 155 14.00 -2.08 -0.07
CA GLU A 155 12.82 -1.71 0.71
C GLU A 155 11.49 -2.07 0.04
N ASN A 156 11.48 -2.27 -1.29
CA ASN A 156 10.31 -2.68 -2.05
C ASN A 156 10.24 -4.19 -2.32
N ARG A 157 11.26 -4.96 -1.90
CA ARG A 157 11.33 -6.41 -2.13
C ARG A 157 11.64 -7.24 -0.89
N ASP A 158 12.11 -6.61 0.20
CA ASP A 158 12.47 -7.25 1.45
C ASP A 158 11.66 -6.69 2.62
N PRO A 159 11.14 -7.53 3.51
CA PRO A 159 11.13 -9.00 3.50
C PRO A 159 10.12 -9.62 2.54
N LEU A 160 9.30 -8.81 1.86
CA LEU A 160 8.26 -9.27 0.94
C LEU A 160 8.10 -8.30 -0.22
N LEU A 161 7.99 -8.84 -1.43
CA LEU A 161 7.85 -8.08 -2.65
C LEU A 161 6.57 -7.22 -2.64
N ILE A 162 6.76 -5.93 -2.82
CA ILE A 162 5.66 -4.99 -3.07
C ILE A 162 5.25 -5.11 -4.54
N ARG A 163 3.97 -5.27 -4.79
CA ARG A 163 3.40 -5.26 -6.13
C ARG A 163 3.23 -3.83 -6.65
N VAL A 164 2.64 -2.98 -5.82
CA VAL A 164 2.47 -1.53 -6.05
C VAL A 164 2.40 -0.80 -4.72
N ASN A 165 2.84 0.45 -4.70
CA ASN A 165 2.58 1.40 -3.63
C ASN A 165 1.33 2.22 -3.95
N GLU A 166 0.48 2.38 -2.96
CA GLU A 166 -0.75 3.17 -3.03
C GLU A 166 -0.83 4.11 -1.83
N ALA A 167 -1.69 5.12 -1.92
CA ALA A 167 -1.94 6.04 -0.81
C ALA A 167 -3.42 6.28 -0.61
N MET A 168 -3.81 6.49 0.65
CA MET A 168 -5.04 7.18 0.99
C MET A 168 -4.77 8.68 0.98
N VAL A 169 -5.67 9.42 0.36
CA VAL A 169 -5.64 10.88 0.26
C VAL A 169 -7.04 11.43 0.54
N PHE A 170 -7.15 12.74 0.68
CA PHE A 170 -8.44 13.40 0.73
C PHE A 170 -8.78 13.98 -0.65
N PHE A 171 -9.99 13.67 -1.14
CA PHE A 171 -10.56 14.21 -2.37
C PHE A 171 -11.57 15.29 -2.07
N TYR A 172 -11.64 16.28 -2.95
CA TYR A 172 -12.70 17.28 -2.98
C TYR A 172 -13.22 17.47 -4.41
N ASN A 173 -14.39 18.05 -4.56
CA ASN A 173 -14.98 18.40 -5.85
C ASN A 173 -14.48 19.78 -6.28
N LYS A 174 -13.73 19.84 -7.41
CA LYS A 174 -13.15 21.11 -7.90
C LYS A 174 -14.17 22.09 -8.50
N GLU A 175 -15.40 21.63 -8.84
CA GLU A 175 -16.48 22.52 -9.28
C GLU A 175 -17.15 23.19 -8.08
N VAL A 176 -17.31 22.48 -6.95
CA VAL A 176 -17.81 23.02 -5.69
C VAL A 176 -16.77 23.94 -5.04
N HIS A 177 -15.50 23.65 -5.21
CA HIS A 177 -14.38 24.40 -4.64
C HIS A 177 -13.40 24.83 -5.75
N PRO A 178 -13.78 25.80 -6.60
CA PRO A 178 -12.99 26.23 -7.74
C PRO A 178 -11.69 26.98 -7.36
N ASP A 179 -11.65 27.56 -6.17
CA ASP A 179 -10.50 28.30 -5.64
C ASP A 179 -9.42 27.39 -5.02
N GLY A 180 -9.65 26.07 -4.96
CA GLY A 180 -8.72 25.09 -4.41
C GLY A 180 -9.30 24.23 -3.30
N ALA A 181 -8.41 23.50 -2.59
CA ALA A 181 -8.82 22.59 -1.52
C ALA A 181 -9.54 23.34 -0.39
N PRO A 182 -10.70 22.81 0.08
CA PRO A 182 -11.50 23.49 1.12
C PRO A 182 -10.95 23.30 2.53
N ILE A 183 -9.88 22.50 2.70
CA ILE A 183 -9.19 22.23 3.95
C ILE A 183 -7.68 22.34 3.76
N SER A 184 -6.99 22.81 4.78
CA SER A 184 -5.53 22.87 4.88
C SER A 184 -4.98 22.10 6.08
N ASN A 185 -5.87 21.64 6.98
CA ASN A 185 -5.53 20.85 8.15
C ASN A 185 -6.57 19.76 8.37
N VAL A 186 -6.13 18.53 8.69
CA VAL A 186 -7.05 17.39 8.88
C VAL A 186 -8.10 17.63 9.97
N TRP A 187 -7.77 18.39 11.01
CA TRP A 187 -8.69 18.69 12.11
C TRP A 187 -9.89 19.56 11.70
N GLU A 188 -9.81 20.24 10.56
CA GLU A 188 -10.99 20.96 10.04
C GLU A 188 -12.15 20.00 9.75
N LEU A 189 -11.85 18.74 9.37
CA LEU A 189 -12.86 17.71 9.12
C LEU A 189 -13.71 17.35 10.34
N THR A 190 -13.25 17.71 11.54
CA THR A 190 -13.98 17.50 12.80
C THR A 190 -14.84 18.68 13.20
N GLN A 191 -14.83 19.77 12.43
CA GLN A 191 -15.61 20.98 12.71
C GLN A 191 -17.06 20.83 12.22
N GLU A 192 -17.98 21.54 12.86
CA GLU A 192 -19.42 21.53 12.56
C GLU A 192 -19.73 21.83 11.07
N LYS A 193 -18.94 22.69 10.41
CA LYS A 193 -19.12 23.00 8.99
C LYS A 193 -18.98 21.79 8.06
N TYR A 194 -18.33 20.70 8.52
CA TYR A 194 -18.17 19.44 7.80
C TYR A 194 -19.00 18.29 8.36
N ARG A 195 -19.96 18.55 9.26
CA ARG A 195 -20.85 17.51 9.78
C ARG A 195 -21.62 16.84 8.65
N GLY A 196 -21.52 15.50 8.57
CA GLY A 196 -22.15 14.72 7.51
C GLY A 196 -21.54 14.92 6.10
N ARG A 197 -20.40 15.62 5.99
CA ARG A 197 -19.75 15.97 4.71
C ARG A 197 -18.38 15.33 4.53
N VAL A 198 -18.01 14.41 5.39
CA VAL A 198 -16.77 13.62 5.26
C VAL A 198 -17.13 12.18 4.97
N GLY A 199 -16.53 11.59 3.96
CA GLY A 199 -16.80 10.21 3.56
C GLY A 199 -15.56 9.32 3.67
N ILE A 200 -15.76 8.07 4.09
CA ILE A 200 -14.73 7.04 4.12
C ILE A 200 -15.30 5.67 3.71
N LYS A 201 -14.49 4.83 3.09
CA LYS A 201 -14.85 3.41 2.93
C LYS A 201 -14.70 2.70 4.27
N ASN A 202 -15.69 1.84 4.62
CA ASN A 202 -15.73 1.15 5.89
C ASN A 202 -14.41 0.41 6.22
N PRO A 203 -13.66 0.84 7.26
CA PRO A 203 -12.39 0.23 7.63
C PRO A 203 -12.52 -1.20 8.18
N MET A 204 -13.75 -1.61 8.60
CA MET A 204 -14.00 -2.99 9.04
C MET A 204 -13.94 -4.00 7.88
N SER A 205 -14.16 -3.54 6.65
CA SER A 205 -14.10 -4.36 5.43
C SER A 205 -12.99 -3.95 4.45
N SER A 206 -12.21 -2.92 4.78
CA SER A 206 -11.16 -2.36 3.92
C SER A 206 -9.85 -2.20 4.68
N GLY A 207 -8.88 -3.04 4.37
CA GLY A 207 -7.53 -2.94 4.95
C GLY A 207 -6.85 -1.60 4.66
N SER A 208 -7.04 -1.05 3.45
CA SER A 208 -6.46 0.26 3.10
C SER A 208 -7.05 1.40 3.92
N SER A 209 -8.38 1.41 4.13
CA SER A 209 -9.02 2.43 4.99
C SER A 209 -8.56 2.31 6.44
N LEU A 210 -8.43 1.08 6.94
CA LEU A 210 -7.90 0.85 8.28
C LEU A 210 -6.44 1.30 8.39
N MET A 211 -5.59 0.99 7.40
CA MET A 211 -4.19 1.45 7.37
C MET A 211 -4.11 2.97 7.31
N GLY A 212 -4.95 3.62 6.51
CA GLY A 212 -5.00 5.09 6.45
C GLY A 212 -5.32 5.72 7.81
N LEU A 213 -6.32 5.21 8.53
CA LEU A 213 -6.62 5.67 9.90
C LEU A 213 -5.47 5.36 10.86
N ALA A 214 -4.90 4.15 10.78
CA ALA A 214 -3.80 3.74 11.63
C ALA A 214 -2.54 4.59 11.42
N THR A 215 -2.31 5.10 10.20
CA THR A 215 -1.20 6.02 9.92
C THR A 215 -1.34 7.32 10.72
N LEU A 216 -2.55 7.85 10.86
CA LEU A 216 -2.81 9.04 11.67
C LEU A 216 -2.68 8.74 13.17
N VAL A 217 -3.15 7.56 13.60
CA VAL A 217 -3.06 7.13 15.01
C VAL A 217 -1.63 6.80 15.43
N GLN A 218 -0.76 6.40 14.51
CA GLN A 218 0.65 6.12 14.78
C GLN A 218 1.46 7.37 15.15
N GLU A 219 1.00 8.57 14.76
CA GLU A 219 1.74 9.83 14.89
C GLU A 219 1.00 10.83 15.83
N PRO A 220 0.76 10.46 17.10
CA PRO A 220 -0.09 11.24 18.00
C PRO A 220 0.48 12.62 18.33
N GLU A 221 1.80 12.77 18.41
CA GLU A 221 2.46 14.05 18.70
C GLU A 221 2.27 15.03 17.54
N GLU A 222 2.42 14.56 16.29
CA GLU A 222 2.20 15.38 15.10
C GLU A 222 0.71 15.71 14.92
N MET A 223 -0.19 14.80 15.27
CA MET A 223 -1.63 15.07 15.29
C MET A 223 -1.98 16.16 16.32
N ALA A 224 -1.40 16.09 17.53
CA ALA A 224 -1.58 17.13 18.57
C ALA A 224 -1.00 18.47 18.12
N ALA A 225 0.19 18.47 17.52
CA ALA A 225 0.81 19.67 16.99
C ALA A 225 0.00 20.32 15.86
N ALA A 226 -0.59 19.51 14.95
CA ALA A 226 -1.47 19.99 13.89
C ALA A 226 -2.74 20.63 14.46
N TYR A 227 -3.32 20.05 15.52
CA TYR A 227 -4.45 20.66 16.21
C TYR A 227 -4.09 22.04 16.76
N LYS A 228 -2.94 22.15 17.42
CA LYS A 228 -2.45 23.42 17.97
C LYS A 228 -2.16 24.46 16.89
N ARG A 229 -1.62 24.04 15.72
CA ARG A 229 -1.41 24.96 14.58
C ARG A 229 -2.73 25.53 14.05
N LEU A 230 -3.78 24.70 14.03
CA LEU A 230 -5.11 25.11 13.56
C LEU A 230 -5.85 26.02 14.56
N THR A 231 -5.81 25.66 15.85
CA THR A 231 -6.68 26.29 16.87
C THR A 231 -5.98 27.32 17.74
N GLY A 232 -4.63 27.25 17.84
CA GLY A 232 -3.83 28.01 18.81
C GLY A 232 -3.80 27.38 20.21
N GLU A 233 -4.53 26.29 20.43
CA GLU A 233 -4.70 25.66 21.75
C GLU A 233 -4.15 24.22 21.76
N ASP A 234 -3.74 23.76 22.93
CA ASP A 234 -3.37 22.36 23.11
C ASP A 234 -4.65 21.48 23.10
N ILE A 235 -4.54 20.28 22.49
CA ILE A 235 -5.67 19.38 22.40
C ILE A 235 -6.07 18.85 23.77
N VAL A 236 -7.37 18.87 24.06
CA VAL A 236 -7.96 18.18 25.20
C VAL A 236 -8.57 16.87 24.73
N LEU A 237 -8.08 15.77 25.27
CA LEU A 237 -8.58 14.44 24.95
C LEU A 237 -9.90 14.17 25.66
N SER A 238 -10.80 13.49 25.00
CA SER A 238 -12.03 12.97 25.60
C SER A 238 -11.72 11.86 26.61
N ASP A 239 -12.60 11.63 27.56
CA ASP A 239 -12.43 10.58 28.57
C ASP A 239 -12.26 9.21 27.91
N GLY A 240 -11.22 8.48 28.32
CA GLY A 240 -10.90 7.15 27.82
C GLY A 240 -10.26 7.10 26.42
N VAL A 241 -9.96 8.24 25.81
CA VAL A 241 -9.24 8.31 24.52
C VAL A 241 -7.73 8.36 24.79
N PRO A 242 -6.93 7.46 24.16
CA PRO A 242 -5.52 7.32 24.49
C PRO A 242 -4.64 8.51 24.10
N ASP A 243 -4.89 9.10 22.92
CA ASP A 243 -4.02 10.10 22.31
C ASP A 243 -4.75 10.91 21.22
N ALA A 244 -4.03 11.88 20.63
CA ALA A 244 -4.59 12.79 19.63
C ALA A 244 -4.99 12.07 18.32
N GLY A 245 -4.33 10.99 17.94
CA GLY A 245 -4.71 10.21 16.77
C GLY A 245 -6.08 9.53 16.94
N TYR A 246 -6.30 8.90 18.10
CA TYR A 246 -7.60 8.32 18.46
C TYR A 246 -8.66 9.40 18.67
N GLU A 247 -8.29 10.54 19.26
CA GLU A 247 -9.20 11.68 19.42
C GLU A 247 -9.70 12.21 18.07
N PHE A 248 -8.81 12.28 17.08
CA PHE A 248 -9.20 12.64 15.70
C PHE A 248 -10.24 11.67 15.12
N VAL A 249 -9.99 10.36 15.25
CA VAL A 249 -10.93 9.32 14.75
C VAL A 249 -12.28 9.45 15.46
N LYS A 250 -12.29 9.65 16.78
CA LYS A 250 -13.51 9.85 17.57
C LYS A 250 -14.28 11.08 17.08
N ARG A 251 -13.63 12.25 17.01
CA ARG A 251 -14.29 13.49 16.59
C ARG A 251 -14.81 13.42 15.15
N MET A 252 -14.11 12.72 14.26
CA MET A 252 -14.64 12.46 12.92
C MET A 252 -15.94 11.64 12.97
N LEU A 253 -16.01 10.59 13.79
CA LEU A 253 -17.21 9.77 13.95
C LEU A 253 -18.35 10.57 14.55
N GLU A 254 -18.10 11.39 15.58
CA GLU A 254 -19.08 12.29 16.20
C GLU A 254 -19.54 13.41 15.24
N ASN A 255 -18.77 13.68 14.20
CA ASN A 255 -19.12 14.62 13.13
C ASN A 255 -19.92 13.98 11.99
N ASP A 256 -20.57 12.86 12.26
CA ASP A 256 -21.49 12.15 11.36
C ASP A 256 -20.84 11.76 10.01
N ILE A 257 -19.65 11.18 10.03
CA ILE A 257 -19.00 10.76 8.78
C ILE A 257 -19.84 9.74 8.01
N VAL A 258 -19.79 9.83 6.66
CA VAL A 258 -20.55 8.94 5.77
C VAL A 258 -19.71 7.71 5.43
N ILE A 259 -20.18 6.53 5.86
CA ILE A 259 -19.47 5.26 5.69
C ILE A 259 -19.94 4.54 4.42
N TYR A 260 -19.05 4.36 3.46
CA TYR A 260 -19.32 3.69 2.19
C TYR A 260 -18.85 2.22 2.20
N LYS A 261 -19.61 1.33 1.56
CA LYS A 261 -19.22 -0.06 1.31
C LYS A 261 -18.22 -0.18 0.15
N SER A 262 -18.20 0.78 -0.77
CA SER A 262 -17.39 0.77 -1.99
C SER A 262 -16.60 2.07 -2.12
N GLY A 263 -15.29 1.97 -2.30
CA GLY A 263 -14.44 3.14 -2.55
C GLY A 263 -14.74 3.83 -3.87
N SER A 264 -15.16 3.07 -4.91
CA SER A 264 -15.60 3.67 -6.17
C SER A 264 -16.84 4.53 -6.01
N LYS A 265 -17.83 4.06 -5.21
CA LYS A 265 -19.04 4.84 -4.93
C LYS A 265 -18.73 6.06 -4.06
N LEU A 266 -17.79 5.94 -3.14
CA LEU A 266 -17.30 7.08 -2.35
C LEU A 266 -16.70 8.17 -3.27
N ALA A 267 -15.80 7.77 -4.17
CA ALA A 267 -15.17 8.69 -5.10
C ALA A 267 -16.16 9.32 -6.09
N ASP A 268 -17.19 8.55 -6.52
CA ASP A 268 -18.26 9.07 -7.37
C ASP A 268 -19.14 10.07 -6.60
N ALA A 269 -19.45 9.80 -5.32
CA ALA A 269 -20.23 10.72 -4.49
C ALA A 269 -19.49 12.04 -4.23
N ALA A 270 -18.18 11.99 -4.01
CA ALA A 270 -17.37 13.17 -3.85
C ALA A 270 -17.20 13.96 -5.15
N GLY A 271 -16.95 13.26 -6.27
CA GLY A 271 -16.50 13.89 -7.51
C GLY A 271 -17.56 14.01 -8.61
N LYS A 272 -18.83 13.72 -8.37
CA LYS A 272 -19.87 13.87 -9.40
C LYS A 272 -19.93 15.34 -9.86
N ALA A 273 -19.87 15.57 -11.19
CA ALA A 273 -20.00 16.90 -11.77
C ALA A 273 -21.41 17.48 -11.56
N GLY A 274 -21.51 18.80 -11.50
CA GLY A 274 -22.76 19.51 -11.38
C GLY A 274 -23.43 19.42 -9.99
N GLN A 275 -22.65 19.16 -8.92
CA GLN A 275 -23.15 19.23 -7.55
C GLN A 275 -23.02 20.65 -7.01
N ASP A 276 -24.03 21.09 -6.23
CA ASP A 276 -23.96 22.35 -5.49
C ASP A 276 -23.21 22.18 -4.16
N ASP A 277 -23.16 20.94 -3.65
CA ASP A 277 -22.49 20.55 -2.41
C ASP A 277 -21.92 19.13 -2.55
N ALA A 278 -20.72 18.92 -2.08
CA ALA A 278 -20.03 17.64 -2.17
C ALA A 278 -19.26 17.32 -0.88
N LEU A 279 -19.22 16.04 -0.54
CA LEU A 279 -18.41 15.59 0.59
C LEU A 279 -16.91 15.60 0.27
N ILE A 280 -16.09 15.72 1.31
CA ILE A 280 -14.65 15.42 1.25
C ILE A 280 -14.49 13.93 1.51
N ALA A 281 -13.78 13.23 0.62
CA ALA A 281 -13.65 11.78 0.69
C ALA A 281 -12.23 11.37 1.07
N MET A 282 -12.06 10.61 2.14
CA MET A 282 -10.84 9.87 2.41
C MET A 282 -10.83 8.58 1.62
N GLY A 283 -10.02 8.51 0.57
CA GLY A 283 -10.02 7.39 -0.37
C GLY A 283 -8.67 7.09 -0.99
N ASN A 284 -8.58 5.95 -1.69
CA ASN A 284 -7.37 5.57 -2.41
C ASN A 284 -7.12 6.55 -3.56
N MET A 285 -5.89 7.05 -3.67
CA MET A 285 -5.45 8.02 -4.70
C MET A 285 -5.79 7.56 -6.13
N THR A 286 -5.76 6.25 -6.39
CA THR A 286 -6.09 5.70 -7.71
C THR A 286 -7.53 5.99 -8.17
N TYR A 287 -8.41 6.46 -7.29
CA TYR A 287 -9.76 6.87 -7.69
C TYR A 287 -9.80 8.17 -8.48
N ILE A 288 -8.70 8.91 -8.57
CA ILE A 288 -8.58 10.08 -9.46
C ILE A 288 -8.82 9.69 -10.93
N SER A 289 -8.47 8.47 -11.33
CA SER A 289 -8.74 7.92 -12.68
C SER A 289 -10.22 7.84 -13.04
N ARG A 290 -11.12 8.05 -12.06
CA ARG A 290 -12.55 8.12 -12.31
C ARG A 290 -12.97 9.46 -12.94
N ASN A 291 -12.11 10.44 -12.91
CA ASN A 291 -12.35 11.69 -13.65
C ASN A 291 -12.45 11.38 -15.15
N ASP A 292 -11.52 10.60 -15.69
CA ASP A 292 -11.53 10.23 -17.11
C ASP A 292 -12.59 9.17 -17.41
N SER A 293 -12.69 8.14 -16.57
CA SER A 293 -13.55 6.98 -16.84
C SER A 293 -15.03 7.18 -16.53
N LYS A 294 -15.39 8.21 -15.73
CA LYS A 294 -16.78 8.48 -15.26
C LYS A 294 -17.18 9.95 -15.36
N GLY A 295 -16.30 10.83 -15.82
CA GLY A 295 -16.57 12.26 -15.84
C GLY A 295 -16.66 12.90 -14.46
N ASN A 296 -15.98 12.32 -13.46
CA ASN A 296 -15.88 12.92 -12.15
C ASN A 296 -14.96 14.15 -12.20
N VAL A 297 -15.07 15.01 -11.20
CA VAL A 297 -14.26 16.24 -11.06
C VAL A 297 -13.53 16.27 -9.71
N ASN A 298 -13.05 15.10 -9.26
CA ASN A 298 -12.24 15.00 -8.06
C ASN A 298 -10.91 15.73 -8.21
N ALA A 299 -10.48 16.40 -7.16
CA ALA A 299 -9.11 16.87 -6.98
C ALA A 299 -8.58 16.37 -5.63
N ILE A 300 -7.25 16.29 -5.50
CA ILE A 300 -6.58 15.82 -4.29
C ILE A 300 -6.19 17.03 -3.44
N VAL A 301 -6.41 16.93 -2.13
CA VAL A 301 -5.86 17.89 -1.17
C VAL A 301 -4.38 17.57 -1.00
N SER A 302 -3.51 18.24 -1.75
CA SER A 302 -2.08 17.94 -1.82
C SER A 302 -1.25 18.62 -0.75
N ASP A 303 -1.70 19.75 -0.24
CA ASP A 303 -1.08 20.49 0.87
C ASP A 303 -2.00 20.44 2.09
N LEU A 304 -1.77 19.44 2.94
CA LEU A 304 -2.61 19.15 4.10
C LEU A 304 -1.74 18.91 5.34
N ASP A 305 -1.96 19.68 6.38
CA ASP A 305 -1.30 19.52 7.67
C ASP A 305 -2.04 18.48 8.54
N PRO A 306 -1.37 17.53 9.20
CA PRO A 306 0.08 17.30 9.21
C PRO A 306 0.57 16.45 8.05
N VAL A 307 -0.33 15.84 7.25
CA VAL A 307 0.01 14.87 6.21
C VAL A 307 -1.05 14.86 5.11
N ALA A 308 -0.62 14.82 3.85
CA ALA A 308 -1.50 14.77 2.69
C ALA A 308 -1.63 13.36 2.10
N ARG A 309 -0.65 12.47 2.36
CA ARG A 309 -0.52 11.16 1.74
C ARG A 309 -0.24 10.08 2.79
N LEU A 310 -1.18 9.14 2.95
CA LEU A 310 -1.08 8.00 3.86
C LEU A 310 -0.72 6.76 3.04
N VAL A 311 0.57 6.46 2.97
CA VAL A 311 1.13 5.43 2.07
C VAL A 311 0.95 4.04 2.64
N TYR A 312 0.61 3.10 1.78
CA TYR A 312 0.59 1.68 2.13
C TYR A 312 0.97 0.79 0.95
N PRO A 313 1.72 -0.28 1.20
CA PRO A 313 2.09 -1.24 0.18
C PRO A 313 0.96 -2.24 -0.09
N ASN A 314 0.89 -2.73 -1.34
CA ASN A 314 0.24 -3.98 -1.68
C ASN A 314 1.34 -5.00 -2.01
N PHE A 315 1.34 -6.11 -1.29
CA PHE A 315 2.32 -7.17 -1.45
C PHE A 315 1.85 -8.22 -2.46
N MET A 316 2.81 -8.97 -3.00
CA MET A 316 2.55 -10.23 -3.69
C MET A 316 3.56 -11.29 -3.27
N SER A 317 3.11 -12.54 -3.25
CA SER A 317 3.87 -13.65 -2.71
C SER A 317 3.35 -14.97 -3.28
N ILE A 318 4.14 -16.02 -3.15
CA ILE A 318 3.73 -17.39 -3.43
C ILE A 318 3.14 -18.01 -2.16
N GLY A 319 2.00 -18.68 -2.25
CA GLY A 319 1.38 -19.41 -1.15
C GLY A 319 2.20 -20.64 -0.74
N ALA A 320 2.20 -20.96 0.56
CA ALA A 320 2.80 -22.20 1.01
C ALA A 320 2.13 -23.40 0.33
N HIS A 321 2.92 -24.35 -0.14
CA HIS A 321 2.43 -25.51 -0.90
C HIS A 321 1.56 -25.15 -2.13
N ALA A 322 1.82 -23.99 -2.74
CA ALA A 322 1.16 -23.61 -4.00
C ALA A 322 1.18 -24.78 -4.99
N PRO A 323 0.03 -25.17 -5.56
CA PRO A 323 -0.04 -26.28 -6.51
C PRO A 323 0.79 -26.05 -7.77
N ASN A 324 0.89 -24.79 -8.21
CA ASN A 324 1.52 -24.39 -9.47
C ASN A 324 2.61 -23.32 -9.24
N PRO A 325 3.74 -23.69 -8.58
CA PRO A 325 4.74 -22.72 -8.12
C PRO A 325 5.50 -22.04 -9.26
N ASN A 326 5.73 -22.71 -10.40
CA ASN A 326 6.38 -22.09 -11.54
C ASN A 326 5.42 -21.13 -12.27
N ALA A 327 4.15 -21.48 -12.43
CA ALA A 327 3.15 -20.58 -12.96
C ALA A 327 2.91 -19.37 -12.04
N ALA A 328 3.04 -19.54 -10.71
CA ALA A 328 3.06 -18.44 -9.76
C ALA A 328 4.22 -17.48 -10.01
N LYS A 329 5.43 -18.00 -10.24
CA LYS A 329 6.62 -17.18 -10.57
C LYS A 329 6.40 -16.39 -11.87
N VAL A 330 5.83 -17.02 -12.90
CA VAL A 330 5.50 -16.37 -14.18
C VAL A 330 4.45 -15.27 -13.97
N LEU A 331 3.40 -15.52 -13.20
CA LEU A 331 2.38 -14.51 -12.91
C LEU A 331 2.96 -13.31 -12.12
N ILE A 332 3.83 -13.56 -11.15
CA ILE A 332 4.52 -12.48 -10.40
C ILE A 332 5.37 -11.62 -11.33
N ALA A 333 6.17 -12.23 -12.20
CA ALA A 333 6.96 -11.50 -13.18
C ALA A 333 6.08 -10.67 -14.13
N TYR A 334 4.99 -11.25 -14.63
CA TYR A 334 4.02 -10.55 -15.48
C TYR A 334 3.39 -9.34 -14.78
N LEU A 335 3.04 -9.47 -13.49
CA LEU A 335 2.44 -8.38 -12.70
C LEU A 335 3.42 -7.24 -12.38
N LEU A 336 4.73 -7.48 -12.45
CA LEU A 336 5.78 -6.45 -12.33
C LEU A 336 5.93 -5.60 -13.59
N GLY A 337 5.38 -6.04 -14.71
CA GLY A 337 5.49 -5.35 -16.00
C GLY A 337 6.67 -5.80 -16.84
N SER A 338 6.73 -5.35 -18.11
CA SER A 338 7.84 -5.67 -19.01
C SER A 338 9.18 -5.13 -18.53
N THR A 339 10.27 -5.84 -18.86
CA THR A 339 11.64 -5.34 -18.70
C THR A 339 12.10 -4.48 -19.88
N ASP A 340 11.35 -4.48 -20.97
CA ASP A 340 11.70 -3.78 -22.21
C ASP A 340 11.17 -2.34 -22.25
N ILE A 341 10.76 -1.81 -21.09
CA ILE A 341 10.36 -0.40 -20.97
C ILE A 341 11.58 0.46 -21.28
N ASN A 342 11.56 1.11 -22.44
CA ASN A 342 12.61 2.03 -22.84
C ASN A 342 12.35 3.41 -22.20
N LEU A 343 13.07 3.70 -21.11
CA LEU A 343 12.99 4.97 -20.41
C LEU A 343 13.66 6.14 -21.16
N ASP A 344 14.50 5.85 -22.18
CA ASP A 344 15.10 6.87 -23.04
C ASP A 344 14.08 7.45 -24.04
N THR A 345 12.96 6.79 -24.28
CA THR A 345 11.82 7.45 -24.86
C THR A 345 11.31 8.47 -23.82
N LYS A 346 11.66 9.75 -24.02
CA LYS A 346 11.02 10.85 -23.34
C LYS A 346 9.53 10.76 -23.63
N LEU A 347 8.82 10.09 -22.74
CA LEU A 347 7.39 10.14 -22.73
C LEU A 347 7.04 11.56 -22.34
N ASP A 348 6.46 12.34 -23.25
CA ASP A 348 5.90 13.66 -22.94
C ASP A 348 4.81 13.56 -21.84
N LYS A 349 4.47 12.32 -21.48
CA LYS A 349 3.55 11.94 -20.42
C LYS A 349 4.15 10.80 -19.60
N PRO A 350 4.01 10.80 -18.29
CA PRO A 350 4.54 9.76 -17.38
C PRO A 350 3.90 8.37 -17.57
N TYR A 351 2.91 8.24 -18.45
CA TYR A 351 2.33 6.95 -18.83
C TYR A 351 2.14 6.89 -20.34
N ILE A 352 2.03 5.69 -20.89
CA ILE A 352 1.87 5.43 -22.33
C ILE A 352 0.39 5.20 -22.62
N GLU A 353 -0.26 6.18 -23.24
CA GLU A 353 -1.65 6.09 -23.62
C GLU A 353 -1.84 5.04 -24.72
N GLY A 354 -2.73 4.07 -24.51
CA GLY A 354 -3.11 3.06 -25.48
C GLY A 354 -2.10 1.94 -25.74
N ALA A 355 -0.89 2.02 -25.14
CA ALA A 355 0.18 1.02 -25.29
C ALA A 355 0.55 0.34 -23.97
N SER A 356 -0.17 0.61 -22.89
CA SER A 356 0.21 0.21 -21.54
C SER A 356 0.29 -1.30 -21.33
N PHE A 357 -0.58 -2.08 -21.96
CA PHE A 357 -0.50 -3.55 -21.86
C PHE A 357 0.74 -4.11 -22.54
N ASP A 358 1.13 -3.61 -23.70
CA ASP A 358 2.29 -4.10 -24.43
C ASP A 358 3.60 -3.79 -23.71
N LEU A 359 3.70 -2.59 -23.08
CA LEU A 359 4.90 -2.13 -22.38
C LEU A 359 4.88 -2.46 -20.89
N LEU A 360 3.75 -2.26 -20.23
CA LEU A 360 3.61 -2.45 -18.80
C LEU A 360 3.00 -3.81 -18.43
N GLN A 361 2.47 -4.57 -19.37
CA GLN A 361 1.88 -5.89 -19.14
C GLN A 361 0.91 -5.88 -17.95
N GLY A 362 1.12 -6.77 -16.98
CA GLY A 362 0.28 -6.89 -15.79
C GLY A 362 0.30 -5.69 -14.83
N LEU A 363 1.27 -4.81 -14.96
CA LEU A 363 1.32 -3.57 -14.19
C LEU A 363 0.34 -2.51 -14.71
N ALA A 364 0.04 -2.51 -16.01
CA ALA A 364 -0.73 -1.46 -16.68
C ALA A 364 -2.02 -1.03 -15.96
N PRO A 365 -2.96 -1.92 -15.56
CA PRO A 365 -4.21 -1.47 -14.93
C PRO A 365 -4.03 -0.79 -13.58
N TYR A 366 -2.88 -0.95 -12.96
CA TYR A 366 -2.52 -0.31 -11.70
C TYR A 366 -1.84 1.03 -11.95
N HIS A 367 -0.87 1.03 -12.85
CA HIS A 367 -0.14 2.23 -13.26
C HIS A 367 -1.09 3.27 -13.89
N ASP A 368 -1.93 2.86 -14.85
CA ASP A 368 -2.93 3.75 -15.46
C ASP A 368 -3.93 4.34 -14.45
N ALA A 369 -4.14 3.65 -13.33
CA ALA A 369 -4.99 4.14 -12.26
C ALA A 369 -4.25 5.04 -11.25
N GLY A 370 -2.93 5.20 -11.36
CA GLY A 370 -2.12 6.03 -10.46
C GLY A 370 -1.42 5.28 -9.33
N SER A 371 -1.36 3.93 -9.36
CA SER A 371 -0.50 3.17 -8.44
C SER A 371 0.97 3.30 -8.85
N VAL A 372 1.85 3.46 -7.87
CA VAL A 372 3.30 3.58 -8.12
C VAL A 372 3.95 2.21 -8.13
N SER A 373 4.74 1.94 -9.17
CA SER A 373 5.51 0.70 -9.30
C SER A 373 6.56 0.57 -8.18
N PRO A 374 6.85 -0.66 -7.71
CA PRO A 374 8.00 -0.90 -6.83
C PRO A 374 9.34 -0.78 -7.55
N ARG A 375 9.33 -0.77 -8.89
CA ARG A 375 10.51 -0.72 -9.75
C ARG A 375 10.95 0.72 -9.96
N SER A 376 12.26 0.97 -9.86
CA SER A 376 12.86 2.29 -10.09
C SER A 376 12.97 2.68 -11.57
N ASP A 377 12.85 1.69 -12.48
CA ASP A 377 12.89 1.90 -13.92
C ASP A 377 11.51 2.07 -14.58
N VAL A 378 10.45 2.13 -13.80
CA VAL A 378 9.09 2.44 -14.27
C VAL A 378 8.78 3.89 -13.92
N PRO A 379 8.42 4.75 -14.87
CA PRO A 379 8.07 6.14 -14.61
C PRO A 379 6.84 6.22 -13.70
N LEU A 380 6.69 7.35 -13.02
CA LEU A 380 5.47 7.64 -12.26
C LEU A 380 4.25 7.61 -13.19
N PRO A 381 3.08 7.19 -12.70
CA PRO A 381 1.84 7.25 -13.47
C PRO A 381 1.45 8.71 -13.77
N GLN A 382 0.55 8.91 -14.71
CA GLN A 382 0.01 10.24 -15.00
C GLN A 382 -0.58 10.87 -13.74
N GLY A 383 -0.18 12.12 -13.44
CA GLY A 383 -0.52 12.81 -12.20
C GLY A 383 0.24 12.31 -10.98
N GLY A 384 1.23 11.44 -11.20
CA GLY A 384 2.04 10.87 -10.13
C GLY A 384 3.12 11.82 -9.61
N GLU A 385 3.41 12.90 -10.36
CA GLU A 385 4.34 13.97 -9.95
C GLU A 385 3.93 14.58 -8.59
N ILE A 386 2.65 14.69 -8.33
CA ILE A 386 2.11 15.13 -7.03
C ILE A 386 2.49 14.18 -5.88
N TRP A 387 2.86 12.92 -6.19
CA TRP A 387 3.27 11.95 -5.17
C TRP A 387 4.49 12.42 -4.39
N ASP A 388 5.49 12.96 -5.06
CA ASP A 388 6.74 13.42 -4.43
C ASP A 388 6.58 14.79 -3.74
N GLU A 389 5.61 15.58 -4.16
CA GLU A 389 5.33 16.89 -3.58
C GLU A 389 4.53 16.80 -2.26
N MET A 390 3.70 15.77 -2.11
CA MET A 390 2.87 15.58 -0.92
C MET A 390 3.67 15.07 0.27
N LYS A 391 3.54 15.71 1.44
CA LYS A 391 4.03 15.15 2.70
C LYS A 391 3.34 13.81 2.96
N GLY A 392 4.12 12.75 3.10
CA GLY A 392 3.62 11.39 3.25
C GLY A 392 4.06 10.73 4.56
N TRP A 393 3.18 9.90 5.13
CA TRP A 393 3.46 9.00 6.23
C TRP A 393 3.18 7.55 5.83
N ASN A 394 3.93 6.63 6.44
CA ASN A 394 3.76 5.19 6.26
C ASN A 394 3.39 4.55 7.59
N VAL A 395 2.35 3.73 7.61
CA VAL A 395 2.07 2.91 8.79
C VAL A 395 3.00 1.70 8.85
N SER A 396 3.63 1.47 10.01
CA SER A 396 4.48 0.29 10.18
C SER A 396 3.64 -0.99 10.31
N ALA A 397 4.17 -2.10 9.79
CA ALA A 397 3.54 -3.41 9.94
C ALA A 397 3.39 -3.81 11.41
N LYS A 398 4.38 -3.46 12.24
CA LYS A 398 4.34 -3.71 13.69
C LYS A 398 3.20 -2.95 14.34
N PHE A 399 3.06 -1.66 14.07
CA PHE A 399 1.96 -0.86 14.60
C PHE A 399 0.60 -1.42 14.18
N MET A 400 0.46 -1.78 12.91
CA MET A 400 -0.76 -2.41 12.39
C MET A 400 -1.10 -3.73 13.07
N TRP A 401 -0.08 -4.54 13.39
CA TRP A 401 -0.27 -5.80 14.10
C TRP A 401 -0.71 -5.58 15.56
N GLU A 402 -0.04 -4.70 16.27
CA GLU A 402 -0.24 -4.46 17.70
C GLU A 402 -1.47 -3.58 17.99
N GLN A 403 -1.73 -2.57 17.17
CA GLN A 403 -2.77 -1.57 17.40
C GLN A 403 -3.97 -1.67 16.46
N GLY A 404 -3.82 -2.35 15.31
CA GLY A 404 -4.91 -2.51 14.35
C GLY A 404 -6.19 -3.14 14.95
N PRO A 405 -6.11 -4.20 15.77
CA PRO A 405 -7.28 -4.74 16.48
C PRO A 405 -7.93 -3.71 17.40
N LYS A 406 -7.14 -2.98 18.20
CA LYS A 406 -7.65 -1.93 19.12
C LYS A 406 -8.33 -0.79 18.36
N LEU A 407 -7.75 -0.38 17.23
CA LEU A 407 -8.37 0.64 16.38
C LEU A 407 -9.69 0.16 15.78
N ARG A 408 -9.82 -1.12 15.44
CA ARG A 408 -11.09 -1.72 15.01
C ARG A 408 -12.14 -1.68 16.11
N ASP A 409 -11.76 -2.09 17.32
CA ASP A 409 -12.67 -2.07 18.47
C ASP A 409 -13.11 -0.64 18.78
N PHE A 410 -12.17 0.31 18.78
CA PHE A 410 -12.44 1.73 18.95
C PHE A 410 -13.42 2.26 17.89
N TRP A 411 -13.17 1.93 16.60
CA TRP A 411 -14.07 2.30 15.52
C TRP A 411 -15.50 1.76 15.75
N VAL A 412 -15.64 0.48 16.12
CA VAL A 412 -16.95 -0.14 16.34
C VAL A 412 -17.68 0.54 17.49
N ILE A 413 -17.00 0.83 18.60
CA ILE A 413 -17.59 1.49 19.77
C ILE A 413 -18.16 2.86 19.39
N TYR A 414 -17.37 3.70 18.71
CA TYR A 414 -17.77 5.08 18.43
C TYR A 414 -18.63 5.24 17.14
N SER A 415 -18.57 4.30 16.20
CA SER A 415 -19.42 4.34 15.00
C SER A 415 -20.85 3.81 15.23
N SER A 416 -21.14 3.25 16.40
CA SER A 416 -22.45 2.72 16.79
C SER A 416 -23.22 3.67 17.71
N GLN A 417 -22.65 4.79 18.07
CA GLN A 417 -23.28 5.86 18.87
C GLN A 417 -23.93 6.90 17.97
#